data_c1662a74cea184079e827212e3c00353
#
_entry.id   c1662a74cea184079e827212e3c00353
#
_cell.length_a   1.000
_cell.length_b   1.000
_cell.length_c   1.000
_cell.angle_alpha   90.00
_cell.angle_beta   90.00
_cell.angle_gamma   90.00
#
_symmetry.space_group_name_H-M   'P 1'
#
loop_
_entity.id
_entity.type
_entity.pdbx_description
1 polymer ?
#
loop_
_entity_poly.entity_id
_entity_poly.type
_entity_poly.pdbx_seq_one_letter_code
_entity_poly.pdbx_strand_id
1 'polypeptide(L)'
;MMQGSDDKKIPDVLNIDQLIRIEAVHRGFLYQHLYAVGCLLLAQGASIDDVTVELDEDIELNSEQARIYIQVKTRLRPLILSDVSGALKRFDELRKEHIAGNRKGPASFVIVSNQAPGPGLQNMIDNKEFPTDVRYVWPELTDESHPALPPAWRTLAEAAAWCTVEAEKLNYSLLSPDSLIWKLAGLVQLAASGSDPSGQHVFYAKELPILFEQLVVQLQDFPAPPALYRPQKQEPALTLDVRVRIICGLSGSGKTAWAAQTALHATELCAYYDTGDLPGPALATTLVRELAARFVKPNSDGLRKILLPGATGVEALRTFDIYLKQQGTHLILVLDNAHRIPAENLRESLIACSHIRFVLLCQPHDNIRELEAITGLQRETLQGWDLDTVAAAVNDIGGYATAQGYELLRTYTGGLTCPQD
;
A
#
# COMPACT_ATOMS: atom_id res chain seq x y z
N MET A 1 -51.94 1.74 5.38
CA MET A 1 -52.38 0.77 6.41
C MET A 1 -51.31 -0.21 6.66
N MET A 2 -51.04 -0.45 7.93
CA MET A 2 -50.10 -1.40 8.57
C MET A 2 -48.62 -1.03 8.53
N GLN A 3 -48.27 -0.27 9.55
CA GLN A 3 -46.97 -0.26 10.18
C GLN A 3 -46.72 -1.64 10.80
N GLY A 4 -45.80 -2.39 10.27
CA GLY A 4 -45.21 -3.53 10.95
C GLY A 4 -44.14 -3.03 11.92
N SER A 5 -44.45 -3.01 13.19
CA SER A 5 -43.46 -2.91 14.25
C SER A 5 -42.60 -4.17 14.18
N ASP A 6 -41.34 -4.05 13.77
CA ASP A 6 -40.32 -5.05 14.01
C ASP A 6 -40.14 -5.16 15.54
N ASP A 7 -40.95 -6.00 16.16
CA ASP A 7 -40.70 -6.50 17.51
C ASP A 7 -39.41 -7.31 17.44
N LYS A 8 -38.28 -6.67 17.71
CA LYS A 8 -37.01 -7.36 18.00
C LYS A 8 -37.31 -8.29 19.17
N LYS A 9 -37.49 -9.58 18.87
CA LYS A 9 -37.58 -10.63 19.89
C LYS A 9 -36.34 -10.52 20.78
N ILE A 10 -36.52 -10.01 21.99
CA ILE A 10 -35.49 -10.03 23.02
C ILE A 10 -35.14 -11.51 23.24
N PRO A 11 -33.87 -11.92 23.16
CA PRO A 11 -33.49 -13.29 23.43
C PRO A 11 -33.97 -13.71 24.82
N ASP A 12 -34.39 -14.97 24.97
CA ASP A 12 -34.77 -15.51 26.28
C ASP A 12 -33.48 -15.65 27.11
N VAL A 13 -33.20 -14.67 27.96
CA VAL A 13 -31.99 -14.60 28.79
C VAL A 13 -32.34 -14.67 30.27
N LEU A 14 -31.57 -15.43 31.03
CA LEU A 14 -31.76 -15.63 32.46
C LEU A 14 -31.64 -14.31 33.26
N ASN A 15 -30.76 -13.40 32.84
CA ASN A 15 -30.51 -12.14 33.55
C ASN A 15 -30.31 -11.00 32.53
N ILE A 16 -31.32 -10.18 32.35
CA ILE A 16 -31.33 -9.05 31.39
C ILE A 16 -30.36 -7.93 31.81
N ASP A 17 -30.18 -7.68 33.10
CA ASP A 17 -29.26 -6.64 33.60
C ASP A 17 -27.79 -7.03 33.34
N GLN A 18 -27.50 -8.31 33.41
CA GLN A 18 -26.18 -8.84 33.05
C GLN A 18 -25.93 -8.70 31.55
N LEU A 19 -26.91 -9.02 30.70
CA LEU A 19 -26.81 -8.83 29.26
C LEU A 19 -26.53 -7.37 28.92
N ILE A 20 -27.32 -6.43 29.46
CA ILE A 20 -27.14 -5.00 29.23
C ILE A 20 -25.75 -4.51 29.63
N ARG A 21 -25.21 -5.01 30.76
CA ARG A 21 -23.83 -4.66 31.18
C ARG A 21 -22.79 -5.20 30.23
N ILE A 22 -22.91 -6.46 29.82
CA ILE A 22 -21.98 -7.08 28.87
C ILE A 22 -22.01 -6.31 27.54
N GLU A 23 -23.20 -6.04 26.99
CA GLU A 23 -23.34 -5.25 25.76
C GLU A 23 -22.73 -3.85 25.89
N ALA A 24 -22.89 -3.19 27.03
CA ALA A 24 -22.32 -1.87 27.27
C ALA A 24 -20.78 -1.90 27.26
N VAL A 25 -20.18 -2.94 27.85
CA VAL A 25 -18.71 -3.14 27.84
C VAL A 25 -18.20 -3.35 26.41
N HIS A 26 -18.79 -4.29 25.68
CA HIS A 26 -18.38 -4.56 24.30
C HIS A 26 -18.61 -3.38 23.37
N ARG A 27 -19.69 -2.63 23.56
CA ARG A 27 -19.96 -1.39 22.82
C ARG A 27 -18.89 -0.34 23.10
N GLY A 28 -18.45 -0.23 24.35
CA GLY A 28 -17.38 0.67 24.76
C GLY A 28 -16.07 0.37 24.06
N PHE A 29 -15.61 -0.88 24.12
CA PHE A 29 -14.39 -1.30 23.45
C PHE A 29 -14.48 -1.14 21.92
N LEU A 30 -15.59 -1.53 21.31
CA LEU A 30 -15.74 -1.38 19.86
C LEU A 30 -15.71 0.09 19.40
N TYR A 31 -16.32 0.99 20.18
CA TYR A 31 -16.25 2.43 19.92
C TYR A 31 -14.80 2.94 19.98
N GLN A 32 -14.07 2.55 21.03
CA GLN A 32 -12.67 2.88 21.22
C GLN A 32 -11.80 2.36 20.05
N HIS A 33 -12.01 1.10 19.62
CA HIS A 33 -11.29 0.54 18.47
C HIS A 33 -11.62 1.29 17.16
N LEU A 34 -12.87 1.65 16.92
CA LEU A 34 -13.23 2.45 15.75
C LEU A 34 -12.63 3.86 15.81
N TYR A 35 -12.50 4.44 17.01
CA TYR A 35 -11.82 5.72 17.16
C TYR A 35 -10.32 5.60 16.83
N ALA A 36 -9.66 4.53 17.28
CA ALA A 36 -8.29 4.23 16.90
C ALA A 36 -8.15 4.01 15.37
N VAL A 37 -9.09 3.28 14.74
CA VAL A 37 -9.13 3.14 13.28
C VAL A 37 -9.24 4.51 12.59
N GLY A 38 -10.09 5.40 13.09
CA GLY A 38 -10.17 6.77 12.58
C GLY A 38 -8.84 7.52 12.69
N CYS A 39 -8.13 7.40 13.82
CA CYS A 39 -6.79 7.97 13.97
C CYS A 39 -5.79 7.37 12.97
N LEU A 40 -5.82 6.05 12.73
CA LEU A 40 -4.97 5.39 11.74
C LEU A 40 -5.23 5.92 10.31
N LEU A 41 -6.50 6.11 9.94
CA LEU A 41 -6.89 6.63 8.62
C LEU A 41 -6.41 8.07 8.40
N LEU A 42 -6.37 8.89 9.45
CA LEU A 42 -5.92 10.28 9.40
C LEU A 42 -4.40 10.45 9.54
N ALA A 43 -3.70 9.48 10.14
CA ALA A 43 -2.31 9.62 10.57
C ALA A 43 -1.36 10.09 9.46
N GLN A 44 -1.48 9.55 8.25
CA GLN A 44 -0.60 9.92 7.13
C GLN A 44 -0.77 11.41 6.73
N GLY A 45 -2.02 11.89 6.71
CA GLY A 45 -2.33 13.29 6.36
C GLY A 45 -2.00 14.29 7.46
N ALA A 46 -1.84 13.81 8.70
CA ALA A 46 -1.66 14.62 9.91
C ALA A 46 -0.22 14.64 10.44
N SER A 47 0.74 14.08 9.71
CA SER A 47 2.16 13.99 10.11
C SER A 47 2.36 13.31 11.47
N ILE A 48 1.64 12.23 11.71
CA ILE A 48 1.80 11.36 12.88
C ILE A 48 2.79 10.25 12.51
N ASP A 49 3.74 9.97 13.40
CA ASP A 49 4.76 8.94 13.20
C ASP A 49 4.24 7.55 13.55
N ASP A 50 3.46 7.47 14.63
CA ASP A 50 2.80 6.24 15.06
C ASP A 50 1.52 6.50 15.85
N VAL A 51 0.66 5.48 15.87
CA VAL A 51 -0.54 5.38 16.68
C VAL A 51 -0.36 4.21 17.64
N THR A 52 -0.39 4.48 18.93
CA THR A 52 -0.27 3.45 19.97
C THR A 52 -1.63 3.23 20.63
N VAL A 53 -1.97 1.97 20.97
CA VAL A 53 -3.26 1.62 21.58
C VAL A 53 -3.06 0.87 22.89
N GLU A 54 -3.87 1.18 23.91
CA GLU A 54 -3.88 0.52 25.21
C GLU A 54 -2.50 0.38 25.86
N LEU A 55 -1.73 1.45 25.91
CA LEU A 55 -0.46 1.48 26.60
C LEU A 55 -0.59 2.32 27.89
N ASP A 56 -0.44 3.64 27.82
CA ASP A 56 -0.64 4.54 28.96
C ASP A 56 -2.08 5.11 28.97
N GLU A 57 -2.64 5.32 27.79
CA GLU A 57 -4.04 5.71 27.57
C GLU A 57 -4.68 4.84 26.50
N ASP A 58 -5.97 5.02 26.24
CA ASP A 58 -6.71 4.24 25.26
C ASP A 58 -6.06 4.33 23.87
N ILE A 59 -5.61 5.56 23.49
CA ILE A 59 -4.92 5.83 22.22
C ILE A 59 -3.88 6.92 22.45
N GLU A 60 -2.71 6.77 21.84
CA GLU A 60 -1.67 7.79 21.80
C GLU A 60 -1.27 8.08 20.37
N LEU A 61 -1.17 9.35 20.02
CA LEU A 61 -0.65 9.80 18.73
C LEU A 61 0.72 10.42 18.95
N ASN A 62 1.73 9.85 18.34
CA ASN A 62 3.10 10.29 18.47
C ASN A 62 3.57 10.97 17.19
N SER A 63 4.22 12.11 17.32
CA SER A 63 4.93 12.81 16.26
C SER A 63 6.30 13.28 16.76
N GLU A 64 7.20 13.67 15.86
CA GLU A 64 8.49 14.25 16.25
C GLU A 64 8.34 15.45 17.19
N GLN A 65 7.22 16.19 17.10
CA GLN A 65 7.03 17.46 17.79
C GLN A 65 6.15 17.36 19.04
N ALA A 66 5.23 16.40 19.14
CA ALA A 66 4.25 16.33 20.21
C ALA A 66 3.69 14.93 20.43
N ARG A 67 3.11 14.71 21.60
CA ARG A 67 2.29 13.52 21.90
C ARG A 67 0.89 13.93 22.31
N ILE A 68 -0.11 13.19 21.80
CA ILE A 68 -1.51 13.38 22.13
C ILE A 68 -2.02 12.11 22.80
N TYR A 69 -2.46 12.22 24.03
CA TYR A 69 -3.04 11.14 24.83
C TYR A 69 -4.56 11.24 24.80
N ILE A 70 -5.24 10.18 24.41
CA ILE A 70 -6.67 10.17 24.16
C ILE A 70 -7.34 9.13 25.03
N GLN A 71 -8.29 9.57 25.85
CA GLN A 71 -9.17 8.70 26.62
C GLN A 71 -10.58 8.72 26.01
N VAL A 72 -11.12 7.55 25.70
CA VAL A 72 -12.46 7.39 25.12
C VAL A 72 -13.47 7.01 26.21
N LYS A 73 -14.60 7.69 26.26
CA LYS A 73 -15.68 7.46 27.22
C LYS A 73 -17.03 7.27 26.52
N THR A 74 -17.60 6.07 26.60
CA THR A 74 -18.95 5.80 26.08
C THR A 74 -19.96 5.71 27.23
N ARG A 75 -21.05 6.43 27.12
CA ARG A 75 -22.12 6.47 28.12
C ARG A 75 -23.50 6.49 27.42
N LEU A 76 -24.52 6.10 28.17
CA LEU A 76 -25.92 6.23 27.76
C LEU A 76 -26.54 7.55 28.24
N ARG A 77 -25.84 8.30 29.08
CA ARG A 77 -26.22 9.58 29.64
C ARG A 77 -25.12 10.62 29.44
N PRO A 78 -25.43 11.92 29.61
CA PRO A 78 -24.41 12.96 29.59
C PRO A 78 -23.29 12.67 30.59
N LEU A 79 -22.05 13.06 30.23
CA LEU A 79 -20.87 12.87 31.07
C LEU A 79 -20.95 13.71 32.37
N ILE A 80 -20.53 13.12 33.44
CA ILE A 80 -20.34 13.84 34.72
C ILE A 80 -18.88 13.75 35.14
N LEU A 81 -18.47 14.59 36.13
CA LEU A 81 -17.08 14.69 36.56
C LEU A 81 -16.49 13.34 37.01
N SER A 82 -17.28 12.49 37.68
CA SER A 82 -16.79 11.16 38.09
C SER A 82 -16.47 10.21 36.93
N ASP A 83 -17.02 10.43 35.74
CA ASP A 83 -16.70 9.62 34.54
C ASP A 83 -15.32 9.94 34.00
N VAL A 84 -14.82 11.15 34.22
CA VAL A 84 -13.55 11.66 33.67
C VAL A 84 -12.44 11.83 34.69
N SER A 85 -12.77 11.82 36.00
CA SER A 85 -11.81 12.07 37.08
C SER A 85 -10.60 11.11 37.09
N GLY A 86 -10.81 9.84 36.72
CA GLY A 86 -9.74 8.86 36.59
C GLY A 86 -8.76 9.20 35.46
N ALA A 87 -9.30 9.64 34.30
CA ALA A 87 -8.49 10.08 33.18
C ALA A 87 -7.68 11.34 33.53
N LEU A 88 -8.32 12.32 34.12
CA LEU A 88 -7.65 13.56 34.54
C LEU A 88 -6.49 13.29 35.50
N LYS A 89 -6.64 12.33 36.42
CA LYS A 89 -5.55 11.93 37.32
C LYS A 89 -4.37 11.31 36.54
N ARG A 90 -4.62 10.42 35.58
CA ARG A 90 -3.57 9.84 34.73
C ARG A 90 -2.91 10.89 33.85
N PHE A 91 -3.66 11.83 33.32
CA PHE A 91 -3.12 12.97 32.58
C PHE A 91 -2.17 13.80 33.40
N ASP A 92 -2.46 14.01 34.70
CA ASP A 92 -1.55 14.70 35.63
C ASP A 92 -0.25 13.91 35.87
N GLU A 93 -0.33 12.60 35.93
CA GLU A 93 0.84 11.73 36.08
C GLU A 93 1.70 11.80 34.81
N LEU A 94 1.10 11.65 33.60
CA LEU A 94 1.79 11.76 32.33
C LEU A 94 2.42 13.14 32.13
N ARG A 95 1.71 14.21 32.47
CA ARG A 95 2.22 15.59 32.39
C ARG A 95 3.49 15.77 33.23
N LYS A 96 3.54 15.19 34.44
CA LYS A 96 4.73 15.21 35.30
C LYS A 96 5.91 14.50 34.66
N GLU A 97 5.69 13.35 34.00
CA GLU A 97 6.73 12.61 33.24
C GLU A 97 7.31 13.44 32.10
N HIS A 98 6.47 14.19 31.37
CA HIS A 98 6.91 15.09 30.31
C HIS A 98 7.72 16.29 30.88
N ILE A 99 7.23 16.89 31.95
CA ILE A 99 7.92 18.00 32.64
C ILE A 99 9.27 17.54 33.21
N ALA A 100 9.34 16.32 33.72
CA ALA A 100 10.57 15.73 34.24
C ALA A 100 11.58 15.35 33.15
N GLY A 101 11.19 15.41 31.86
CA GLY A 101 12.02 15.01 30.72
C GLY A 101 12.13 13.49 30.54
N ASN A 102 11.36 12.70 31.26
CA ASN A 102 11.28 11.24 31.07
C ASN A 102 10.58 10.86 29.77
N ARG A 103 9.77 11.77 29.22
CA ARG A 103 9.10 11.63 27.92
C ARG A 103 9.43 12.82 27.03
N LYS A 104 9.63 12.55 25.74
CA LYS A 104 10.04 13.57 24.76
C LYS A 104 8.85 14.39 24.27
N GLY A 105 9.07 15.67 24.02
CA GLY A 105 8.12 16.60 23.41
C GLY A 105 7.03 17.08 24.36
N PRO A 106 6.25 18.08 23.96
CA PRO A 106 5.06 18.52 24.68
C PRO A 106 3.95 17.46 24.60
N ALA A 107 3.13 17.40 25.65
CA ALA A 107 1.96 16.56 25.71
C ALA A 107 0.68 17.38 25.62
N SER A 108 -0.34 16.85 24.94
CA SER A 108 -1.72 17.31 25.01
C SER A 108 -2.65 16.14 25.31
N PHE A 109 -3.79 16.43 25.90
CA PHE A 109 -4.70 15.42 26.44
C PHE A 109 -6.09 15.62 25.87
N VAL A 110 -6.75 14.53 25.49
CA VAL A 110 -8.08 14.56 24.87
C VAL A 110 -9.01 13.57 25.55
N ILE A 111 -10.19 14.03 25.94
CA ILE A 111 -11.28 13.16 26.38
C ILE A 111 -12.33 13.15 25.26
N VAL A 112 -12.53 11.99 24.66
CA VAL A 112 -13.53 11.78 23.61
C VAL A 112 -14.74 11.08 24.21
N SER A 113 -15.94 11.55 23.87
CA SER A 113 -17.16 10.92 24.33
C SER A 113 -18.24 10.86 23.23
N ASN A 114 -19.08 9.83 23.29
CA ASN A 114 -20.30 9.72 22.49
C ASN A 114 -21.45 10.57 23.03
N GLN A 115 -21.27 11.25 24.17
CA GLN A 115 -22.28 12.09 24.82
C GLN A 115 -21.68 13.44 25.19
N ALA A 116 -22.50 14.48 25.11
CA ALA A 116 -22.13 15.80 25.60
C ALA A 116 -21.92 15.80 27.14
N PRO A 117 -21.11 16.73 27.66
CA PRO A 117 -21.00 16.92 29.09
C PRO A 117 -22.36 17.34 29.70
N GLY A 118 -22.68 16.81 30.88
CA GLY A 118 -23.81 17.25 31.65
C GLY A 118 -23.55 18.65 32.27
N PRO A 119 -24.60 19.33 32.78
CA PRO A 119 -24.51 20.74 33.15
C PRO A 119 -23.38 21.07 34.13
N GLY A 120 -23.11 20.19 35.12
CA GLY A 120 -22.02 20.39 36.07
C GLY A 120 -20.63 20.33 35.44
N LEU A 121 -20.38 19.34 34.57
CA LEU A 121 -19.12 19.21 33.86
C LEU A 121 -18.96 20.32 32.80
N GLN A 122 -20.05 20.68 32.12
CA GLN A 122 -20.07 21.78 31.14
C GLN A 122 -19.67 23.11 31.80
N ASN A 123 -20.26 23.44 32.97
CA ASN A 123 -19.92 24.65 33.69
C ASN A 123 -18.43 24.69 34.07
N MET A 124 -17.84 23.56 34.48
CA MET A 124 -16.40 23.50 34.79
C MET A 124 -15.52 23.72 33.54
N ILE A 125 -15.95 23.18 32.36
CA ILE A 125 -15.27 23.41 31.08
C ILE A 125 -15.35 24.91 30.73
N ASP A 126 -16.53 25.48 30.76
CA ASP A 126 -16.78 26.89 30.40
C ASP A 126 -16.03 27.87 31.30
N ASN A 127 -15.95 27.54 32.60
CA ASN A 127 -15.21 28.33 33.61
C ASN A 127 -13.68 28.10 33.57
N LYS A 128 -13.18 27.24 32.67
CA LYS A 128 -11.76 26.88 32.54
C LYS A 128 -11.16 26.33 33.83
N GLU A 129 -11.93 25.52 34.55
CA GLU A 129 -11.47 24.87 35.78
C GLU A 129 -10.52 23.69 35.51
N PHE A 130 -10.42 23.26 34.26
CA PHE A 130 -9.49 22.21 33.80
C PHE A 130 -8.20 22.81 33.21
N PRO A 131 -7.08 22.04 33.23
CA PRO A 131 -5.86 22.44 32.55
C PRO A 131 -6.10 22.74 31.08
N THR A 132 -5.44 23.77 30.56
CA THR A 132 -5.62 24.25 29.16
C THR A 132 -5.12 23.28 28.09
N ASP A 133 -4.33 22.30 28.50
CA ASP A 133 -3.83 21.21 27.65
C ASP A 133 -4.77 20.00 27.58
N VAL A 134 -5.93 20.06 28.28
CA VAL A 134 -7.00 19.04 28.23
C VAL A 134 -8.13 19.53 27.35
N ARG A 135 -8.43 18.78 26.29
CA ARG A 135 -9.53 19.03 25.36
C ARG A 135 -10.63 18.00 25.55
N TYR A 136 -11.88 18.44 25.43
CA TYR A 136 -13.07 17.58 25.43
C TYR A 136 -13.66 17.55 24.03
N VAL A 137 -14.01 16.37 23.52
CA VAL A 137 -14.59 16.18 22.17
C VAL A 137 -15.85 15.34 22.30
N TRP A 138 -16.97 15.87 21.78
CA TRP A 138 -18.27 15.21 21.72
C TRP A 138 -19.01 15.55 20.42
N PRO A 139 -20.08 14.82 20.02
CA PRO A 139 -20.66 14.90 18.68
C PRO A 139 -21.15 16.28 18.22
N GLU A 140 -21.56 17.14 19.15
CA GLU A 140 -22.05 18.49 18.85
C GLU A 140 -20.97 19.57 18.87
N LEU A 141 -19.73 19.22 19.17
CA LEU A 141 -18.65 20.18 19.23
C LEU A 141 -18.27 20.62 17.81
N THR A 142 -18.41 21.92 17.54
CA THR A 142 -18.11 22.53 16.23
C THR A 142 -16.72 23.19 16.17
N ASP A 143 -15.92 23.04 17.24
CA ASP A 143 -14.58 23.65 17.32
C ASP A 143 -13.59 22.98 16.35
N GLU A 144 -12.55 23.72 15.96
CA GLU A 144 -11.51 23.21 15.05
C GLU A 144 -10.88 21.93 15.61
N SER A 145 -11.08 20.83 14.92
CA SER A 145 -10.50 19.55 15.28
C SER A 145 -9.01 19.51 14.93
N HIS A 146 -8.22 18.86 15.77
CA HIS A 146 -6.84 18.52 15.39
C HIS A 146 -6.89 17.59 14.16
N PRO A 147 -6.04 17.79 13.12
CA PRO A 147 -6.12 17.04 11.86
C PRO A 147 -5.97 15.52 12.03
N ALA A 148 -5.36 15.06 13.12
CA ALA A 148 -5.19 13.64 13.43
C ALA A 148 -6.34 13.07 14.29
N LEU A 149 -7.31 13.86 14.70
CA LEU A 149 -8.40 13.41 15.56
C LEU A 149 -9.69 13.25 14.77
N PRO A 150 -10.30 12.05 14.74
CA PRO A 150 -11.65 11.88 14.23
C PRO A 150 -12.66 12.73 15.05
N PRO A 151 -13.81 13.09 14.47
CA PRO A 151 -14.90 13.64 15.27
C PRO A 151 -15.42 12.60 16.26
N ALA A 152 -16.07 13.02 17.33
CA ALA A 152 -16.82 12.11 18.16
C ALA A 152 -18.15 11.71 17.47
N TRP A 153 -18.60 10.50 17.71
CA TRP A 153 -19.85 9.97 17.15
C TRP A 153 -20.82 9.58 18.26
N ARG A 154 -22.13 9.71 18.00
CA ARG A 154 -23.15 9.28 18.96
C ARG A 154 -23.30 7.78 19.04
N THR A 155 -23.11 7.10 17.90
CA THR A 155 -23.36 5.67 17.75
C THR A 155 -22.22 4.95 17.04
N LEU A 156 -22.14 3.64 17.20
CA LEU A 156 -21.22 2.79 16.46
C LEU A 156 -21.48 2.82 14.94
N ALA A 157 -22.74 2.99 14.54
CA ALA A 157 -23.10 3.10 13.13
C ALA A 157 -22.53 4.38 12.50
N GLU A 158 -22.61 5.52 13.21
CA GLU A 158 -21.96 6.76 12.77
C GLU A 158 -20.45 6.63 12.71
N ALA A 159 -19.82 5.97 13.71
CA ALA A 159 -18.40 5.70 13.73
C ALA A 159 -17.95 4.88 12.50
N ALA A 160 -18.64 3.77 12.24
CA ALA A 160 -18.37 2.91 11.10
C ALA A 160 -18.56 3.66 9.77
N ALA A 161 -19.68 4.39 9.61
CA ALA A 161 -19.96 5.16 8.41
C ALA A 161 -18.90 6.23 8.14
N TRP A 162 -18.47 6.97 9.16
CA TRP A 162 -17.42 7.97 9.04
C TRP A 162 -16.08 7.33 8.64
N CYS A 163 -15.68 6.25 9.31
CA CYS A 163 -14.46 5.52 8.95
C CYS A 163 -14.50 4.98 7.52
N THR A 164 -15.68 4.50 7.05
CA THR A 164 -15.87 4.05 5.66
C THR A 164 -15.62 5.19 4.68
N VAL A 165 -16.19 6.38 4.92
CA VAL A 165 -15.98 7.57 4.07
C VAL A 165 -14.50 7.99 4.06
N GLU A 166 -13.81 7.95 5.20
CA GLU A 166 -12.36 8.23 5.22
C GLU A 166 -11.55 7.16 4.48
N ALA A 167 -11.90 5.88 4.64
CA ALA A 167 -11.26 4.78 3.93
C ALA A 167 -11.49 4.86 2.40
N GLU A 168 -12.59 5.42 1.92
CA GLU A 168 -12.84 5.67 0.49
C GLU A 168 -11.85 6.65 -0.14
N LYS A 169 -11.23 7.52 0.66
CA LYS A 169 -10.22 8.48 0.20
C LYS A 169 -8.85 7.83 -0.05
N LEU A 170 -8.63 6.61 0.45
CA LEU A 170 -7.39 5.88 0.23
C LEU A 170 -7.28 5.47 -1.23
N ASN A 171 -6.15 5.83 -1.85
CA ASN A 171 -5.88 5.48 -3.23
C ASN A 171 -5.41 4.01 -3.32
N TYR A 172 -5.89 3.31 -4.36
CA TYR A 172 -5.44 1.96 -4.69
C TYR A 172 -5.54 0.93 -3.55
N SER A 173 -6.57 1.02 -2.71
CA SER A 173 -6.84 0.00 -1.70
C SER A 173 -7.41 -1.28 -2.32
N LEU A 174 -6.87 -2.44 -1.93
CA LEU A 174 -7.36 -3.76 -2.35
C LEU A 174 -8.68 -4.13 -1.69
N LEU A 175 -8.84 -3.73 -0.43
CA LEU A 175 -10.06 -4.00 0.33
C LEU A 175 -11.13 -2.95 0.03
N SER A 176 -12.40 -3.38 0.05
CA SER A 176 -13.48 -2.42 0.13
C SER A 176 -13.37 -1.61 1.43
N PRO A 177 -13.82 -0.35 1.45
CA PRO A 177 -13.74 0.48 2.65
C PRO A 177 -14.32 -0.19 3.89
N ASP A 178 -15.49 -0.81 3.78
CA ASP A 178 -16.12 -1.55 4.88
C ASP A 178 -15.25 -2.73 5.37
N SER A 179 -14.69 -3.52 4.45
CA SER A 179 -13.82 -4.63 4.83
C SER A 179 -12.54 -4.14 5.50
N LEU A 180 -11.98 -3.03 5.03
CA LEU A 180 -10.79 -2.42 5.59
C LEU A 180 -10.99 -1.98 7.04
N ILE A 181 -12.07 -1.23 7.34
CA ILE A 181 -12.32 -0.74 8.70
C ILE A 181 -12.49 -1.89 9.70
N TRP A 182 -13.18 -2.97 9.32
CA TRP A 182 -13.34 -4.12 10.21
C TRP A 182 -12.06 -4.93 10.39
N LYS A 183 -11.24 -5.05 9.35
CA LYS A 183 -9.88 -5.60 9.46
C LYS A 183 -9.03 -4.77 10.44
N LEU A 184 -9.04 -3.44 10.29
CA LEU A 184 -8.28 -2.55 11.16
C LEU A 184 -8.79 -2.61 12.61
N ALA A 185 -10.09 -2.63 12.84
CA ALA A 185 -10.67 -2.79 14.17
C ALA A 185 -10.24 -4.12 14.83
N GLY A 186 -10.18 -5.20 14.05
CA GLY A 186 -9.65 -6.50 14.50
C GLY A 186 -8.17 -6.44 14.87
N LEU A 187 -7.35 -5.75 14.07
CA LEU A 187 -5.91 -5.57 14.37
C LEU A 187 -5.70 -4.70 15.63
N VAL A 188 -6.47 -3.63 15.77
CA VAL A 188 -6.47 -2.80 16.99
C VAL A 188 -6.84 -3.65 18.22
N GLN A 189 -7.86 -4.50 18.11
CA GLN A 189 -8.26 -5.41 19.20
C GLN A 189 -7.15 -6.40 19.55
N LEU A 190 -6.46 -6.97 18.57
CA LEU A 190 -5.32 -7.87 18.80
C LEU A 190 -4.18 -7.16 19.51
N ALA A 191 -3.80 -5.97 19.04
CA ALA A 191 -2.78 -5.15 19.68
C ALA A 191 -3.18 -4.78 21.11
N ALA A 192 -4.39 -4.27 21.31
CA ALA A 192 -4.92 -3.89 22.62
C ALA A 192 -4.97 -5.06 23.63
N SER A 193 -5.16 -6.28 23.13
CA SER A 193 -5.19 -7.49 23.98
C SER A 193 -3.80 -8.06 24.30
N GLY A 194 -2.71 -7.46 23.78
CA GLY A 194 -1.35 -8.01 23.87
C GLY A 194 -1.16 -9.32 23.13
N SER A 195 -2.10 -9.66 22.23
CA SER A 195 -2.10 -10.91 21.45
C SER A 195 -1.53 -10.73 20.05
N ASP A 196 -1.06 -9.55 19.69
CA ASP A 196 -0.36 -9.31 18.44
C ASP A 196 0.92 -10.13 18.41
N PRO A 197 1.20 -10.89 17.34
CA PRO A 197 2.43 -11.69 17.21
C PRO A 197 3.72 -10.87 17.33
N SER A 198 3.69 -9.57 17.00
CA SER A 198 4.80 -8.64 17.19
C SER A 198 4.97 -8.19 18.64
N GLY A 199 3.97 -8.42 19.51
CA GLY A 199 3.94 -7.94 20.90
C GLY A 199 3.91 -6.41 21.04
N GLN A 200 3.58 -5.70 19.95
CA GLN A 200 3.62 -4.26 19.90
C GLN A 200 2.20 -3.68 19.90
N HIS A 201 1.97 -2.69 20.75
CA HIS A 201 0.74 -1.88 20.76
C HIS A 201 0.79 -0.74 19.72
N VAL A 202 1.79 -0.72 18.83
CA VAL A 202 2.17 0.44 18.01
C VAL A 202 1.93 0.16 16.53
N PHE A 203 1.29 1.09 15.84
CA PHE A 203 1.09 1.11 14.39
C PHE A 203 1.91 2.26 13.79
N TYR A 204 2.98 1.94 13.09
CA TYR A 204 3.84 2.95 12.47
C TYR A 204 3.24 3.52 11.20
N ALA A 205 3.21 4.84 11.06
CA ALA A 205 2.64 5.52 9.89
C ALA A 205 3.26 5.08 8.55
N LYS A 206 4.57 4.78 8.55
CA LYS A 206 5.29 4.24 7.38
C LYS A 206 4.81 2.86 6.93
N GLU A 207 4.17 2.10 7.82
CA GLU A 207 3.66 0.74 7.57
C GLU A 207 2.17 0.74 7.22
N LEU A 208 1.46 1.86 7.43
CA LEU A 208 0.03 1.98 7.15
C LEU A 208 -0.35 1.63 5.71
N PRO A 209 0.43 1.97 4.65
CA PRO A 209 0.11 1.54 3.30
C PRO A 209 -0.01 0.02 3.15
N ILE A 210 0.88 -0.74 3.80
CA ILE A 210 0.82 -2.21 3.82
C ILE A 210 -0.40 -2.67 4.64
N LEU A 211 -0.63 -2.04 5.78
CA LEU A 211 -1.75 -2.35 6.65
C LEU A 211 -3.09 -2.09 5.98
N PHE A 212 -3.19 -1.00 5.21
CA PHE A 212 -4.36 -0.64 4.40
C PHE A 212 -4.45 -1.43 3.10
N GLU A 213 -3.49 -2.32 2.82
CA GLU A 213 -3.37 -3.01 1.53
C GLU A 213 -3.44 -2.04 0.35
N GLN A 214 -2.79 -0.89 0.50
CA GLN A 214 -2.67 0.05 -0.58
C GLN A 214 -1.71 -0.48 -1.65
N LEU A 215 -2.09 -0.26 -2.90
CA LEU A 215 -1.21 -0.54 -4.02
C LEU A 215 -0.14 0.56 -4.09
N VAL A 216 1.07 0.21 -3.70
CA VAL A 216 2.24 1.06 -3.95
C VAL A 216 2.69 0.79 -5.38
N VAL A 217 2.68 1.81 -6.24
CA VAL A 217 3.16 1.67 -7.63
C VAL A 217 4.69 1.55 -7.59
N GLN A 218 5.19 0.36 -7.87
CA GLN A 218 6.62 0.07 -8.04
C GLN A 218 6.99 -0.12 -9.53
N LEU A 219 6.01 -0.03 -10.43
CA LEU A 219 6.28 -0.03 -11.86
C LEU A 219 7.27 1.09 -12.17
N GLN A 220 8.48 0.68 -12.47
CA GLN A 220 9.54 1.60 -12.81
C GLN A 220 9.26 2.17 -14.19
N ASP A 221 9.63 3.43 -14.40
CA ASP A 221 9.82 3.90 -15.75
C ASP A 221 10.99 3.12 -16.36
N PHE A 222 11.00 3.00 -17.68
CA PHE A 222 12.17 2.38 -18.32
C PHE A 222 13.44 3.05 -17.82
N PRO A 223 14.51 2.28 -17.55
CA PRO A 223 15.80 2.87 -17.27
C PRO A 223 16.17 3.84 -18.38
N ALA A 224 16.78 4.95 -18.05
CA ALA A 224 17.23 5.90 -19.07
C ALA A 224 18.19 5.20 -20.03
N PRO A 225 17.95 5.24 -21.35
CA PRO A 225 18.90 4.66 -22.28
C PRO A 225 20.23 5.41 -22.21
N PRO A 226 21.35 4.77 -22.54
CA PRO A 226 22.65 5.45 -22.60
C PRO A 226 22.59 6.71 -23.48
N ALA A 227 23.22 7.80 -23.07
CA ALA A 227 23.23 9.07 -23.82
C ALA A 227 23.75 8.90 -25.27
N LEU A 228 24.63 7.94 -25.49
CA LEU A 228 25.18 7.57 -26.81
C LEU A 228 24.75 6.15 -27.16
N TYR A 229 23.43 5.94 -27.25
CA TYR A 229 22.91 4.65 -27.69
C TYR A 229 23.35 4.36 -29.14
N ARG A 230 23.92 3.19 -29.34
CA ARG A 230 24.30 2.69 -30.67
C ARG A 230 23.60 1.38 -30.95
N PRO A 231 22.75 1.33 -32.00
CA PRO A 231 22.05 0.11 -32.33
C PRO A 231 23.01 -0.99 -32.77
N GLN A 232 22.63 -2.21 -32.47
CA GLN A 232 23.31 -3.40 -32.97
C GLN A 232 22.90 -3.70 -34.42
N LYS A 233 23.75 -4.36 -35.22
CA LYS A 233 23.46 -4.64 -36.65
C LYS A 233 22.14 -5.41 -36.89
N GLN A 234 21.71 -6.21 -35.93
CA GLN A 234 20.52 -7.06 -36.03
C GLN A 234 19.56 -6.81 -34.88
N GLU A 235 19.36 -5.56 -34.57
CA GLU A 235 18.46 -5.18 -33.49
C GLU A 235 17.00 -5.42 -33.91
N PRO A 236 16.24 -6.25 -33.18
CA PRO A 236 14.83 -6.45 -33.49
C PRO A 236 14.01 -5.21 -33.08
N ALA A 237 12.92 -4.93 -33.82
CA ALA A 237 11.97 -3.91 -33.37
C ALA A 237 11.24 -4.37 -32.10
N LEU A 238 10.93 -3.46 -31.17
CA LEU A 238 10.16 -3.78 -29.96
C LEU A 238 8.72 -4.13 -30.31
N THR A 239 8.13 -3.34 -31.21
CA THR A 239 6.73 -3.42 -31.63
C THR A 239 6.57 -4.38 -32.83
N LEU A 240 6.52 -5.67 -32.54
CA LEU A 240 6.13 -6.68 -33.52
C LEU A 240 4.73 -7.22 -33.21
N ASP A 241 3.99 -7.64 -34.22
CA ASP A 241 2.67 -8.27 -34.02
C ASP A 241 2.80 -9.73 -33.55
N VAL A 242 3.58 -9.90 -32.48
CA VAL A 242 3.81 -11.18 -31.80
C VAL A 242 3.48 -11.00 -30.32
N ARG A 243 2.64 -11.90 -29.81
CA ARG A 243 2.14 -11.79 -28.43
C ARG A 243 3.21 -11.96 -27.36
N VAL A 244 4.14 -12.89 -27.56
CA VAL A 244 5.22 -13.18 -26.59
C VAL A 244 6.54 -13.30 -27.33
N ARG A 245 7.54 -12.59 -26.87
CA ARG A 245 8.91 -12.63 -27.39
C ARG A 245 9.91 -12.89 -26.28
N ILE A 246 10.91 -13.69 -26.57
CA ILE A 246 12.01 -14.00 -25.65
C ILE A 246 13.29 -13.41 -26.25
N ILE A 247 13.79 -12.33 -25.66
CA ILE A 247 15.03 -11.67 -26.07
C ILE A 247 16.16 -12.14 -25.16
N CYS A 248 17.04 -12.96 -25.68
CA CYS A 248 18.11 -13.58 -24.91
C CYS A 248 19.47 -12.96 -25.26
N GLY A 249 20.31 -12.80 -24.27
CA GLY A 249 21.69 -12.31 -24.44
C GLY A 249 22.47 -12.38 -23.13
N LEU A 250 23.76 -12.35 -23.20
CA LEU A 250 24.63 -12.33 -22.01
C LEU A 250 24.40 -11.07 -21.17
N SER A 251 24.89 -11.08 -19.93
CA SER A 251 24.90 -9.87 -19.12
C SER A 251 25.70 -8.79 -19.86
N GLY A 252 25.20 -7.56 -19.87
CA GLY A 252 25.85 -6.46 -20.58
C GLY A 252 25.62 -6.42 -22.10
N SER A 253 24.91 -7.37 -22.72
CA SER A 253 24.62 -7.31 -24.18
C SER A 253 23.68 -6.20 -24.60
N GLY A 254 23.23 -5.33 -23.69
CA GLY A 254 22.43 -4.15 -23.99
C GLY A 254 20.92 -4.40 -24.06
N LYS A 255 20.40 -5.53 -23.58
CA LYS A 255 18.95 -5.85 -23.64
C LYS A 255 18.06 -4.77 -23.04
N THR A 256 18.39 -4.34 -21.82
CA THR A 256 17.64 -3.29 -21.11
C THR A 256 17.75 -1.94 -21.83
N ALA A 257 18.96 -1.59 -22.28
CA ALA A 257 19.20 -0.37 -23.05
C ALA A 257 18.43 -0.36 -24.39
N TRP A 258 18.44 -1.50 -25.10
CA TRP A 258 17.65 -1.71 -26.31
C TRP A 258 16.15 -1.51 -26.05
N ALA A 259 15.61 -2.15 -25.00
CA ALA A 259 14.21 -2.05 -24.67
C ALA A 259 13.81 -0.61 -24.30
N ALA A 260 14.63 0.08 -23.50
CA ALA A 260 14.43 1.47 -23.13
C ALA A 260 14.46 2.41 -24.34
N GLN A 261 15.47 2.28 -25.20
CA GLN A 261 15.61 3.10 -26.41
C GLN A 261 14.45 2.89 -27.39
N THR A 262 14.06 1.64 -27.62
CA THR A 262 12.97 1.34 -28.54
C THR A 262 11.60 1.74 -27.99
N ALA A 263 11.40 1.65 -26.66
CA ALA A 263 10.18 2.11 -26.02
C ALA A 263 9.96 3.62 -26.14
N LEU A 264 11.02 4.45 -26.17
CA LEU A 264 10.92 5.90 -26.38
C LEU A 264 10.30 6.26 -27.74
N HIS A 265 10.44 5.40 -28.73
CA HIS A 265 9.93 5.62 -30.09
C HIS A 265 8.69 4.80 -30.41
N ALA A 266 8.20 3.99 -29.43
CA ALA A 266 7.00 3.18 -29.61
C ALA A 266 5.74 4.06 -29.64
N THR A 267 4.83 3.77 -30.53
CA THR A 267 3.49 4.40 -30.58
C THR A 267 2.51 3.73 -29.63
N GLU A 268 2.82 2.53 -29.17
CA GLU A 268 2.02 1.74 -28.26
C GLU A 268 2.43 1.99 -26.82
N LEU A 269 1.51 1.75 -25.92
CA LEU A 269 1.77 1.89 -24.48
C LEU A 269 2.76 0.81 -24.02
N CYS A 270 3.88 1.22 -23.45
CA CYS A 270 4.91 0.32 -22.95
C CYS A 270 5.02 0.43 -21.43
N ALA A 271 5.19 -0.70 -20.77
CA ALA A 271 5.49 -0.79 -19.35
C ALA A 271 6.72 -1.68 -19.14
N TYR A 272 7.53 -1.33 -18.15
CA TYR A 272 8.73 -2.06 -17.76
C TYR A 272 8.60 -2.58 -16.35
N TYR A 273 8.99 -3.83 -16.14
CA TYR A 273 9.06 -4.45 -14.84
C TYR A 273 10.32 -5.30 -14.72
N ASP A 274 11.18 -4.96 -13.76
CA ASP A 274 12.32 -5.80 -13.38
C ASP A 274 11.83 -6.86 -12.39
N THR A 275 11.89 -8.12 -12.78
CA THR A 275 11.47 -9.22 -11.91
C THR A 275 12.43 -9.42 -10.73
N GLY A 276 13.69 -8.95 -10.81
CA GLY A 276 14.64 -8.98 -9.72
C GLY A 276 14.73 -10.33 -9.01
N ASP A 277 14.53 -10.31 -7.70
CA ASP A 277 14.47 -11.49 -6.84
C ASP A 277 13.03 -11.89 -6.47
N LEU A 278 12.04 -11.52 -7.30
CA LEU A 278 10.63 -11.83 -7.08
C LEU A 278 10.41 -13.35 -7.04
N PRO A 279 9.76 -13.90 -6.00
CA PRO A 279 9.37 -15.30 -5.99
C PRO A 279 8.41 -15.62 -7.13
N GLY A 280 8.66 -16.71 -7.87
CA GLY A 280 7.85 -17.11 -9.03
C GLY A 280 6.34 -17.10 -8.79
N PRO A 281 5.82 -17.71 -7.70
CA PRO A 281 4.38 -17.71 -7.41
C PRO A 281 3.78 -16.31 -7.19
N ALA A 282 4.59 -15.31 -6.84
CA ALA A 282 4.15 -13.94 -6.62
C ALA A 282 4.03 -13.13 -7.92
N LEU A 283 4.55 -13.62 -9.05
CA LEU A 283 4.65 -12.87 -10.31
C LEU A 283 3.30 -12.32 -10.77
N ALA A 284 2.31 -13.17 -10.96
CA ALA A 284 1.00 -12.75 -11.48
C ALA A 284 0.31 -11.75 -10.54
N THR A 285 0.36 -12.00 -9.22
CA THR A 285 -0.23 -11.11 -8.21
C THR A 285 0.45 -9.75 -8.21
N THR A 286 1.78 -9.72 -8.26
CA THR A 286 2.53 -8.46 -8.27
C THR A 286 2.27 -7.69 -9.56
N LEU A 287 2.36 -8.35 -10.72
CA LEU A 287 2.10 -7.70 -12.01
C LEU A 287 0.72 -7.07 -12.08
N VAL A 288 -0.34 -7.79 -11.70
CA VAL A 288 -1.69 -7.23 -11.80
C VAL A 288 -1.89 -6.04 -10.86
N ARG A 289 -1.31 -6.07 -9.65
CA ARG A 289 -1.39 -4.96 -8.70
C ARG A 289 -0.73 -3.71 -9.27
N GLU A 290 0.49 -3.85 -9.77
CA GLU A 290 1.26 -2.76 -10.36
C GLU A 290 0.60 -2.17 -11.61
N LEU A 291 0.17 -3.04 -12.53
CA LEU A 291 -0.49 -2.64 -13.77
C LEU A 291 -1.86 -2.00 -13.50
N ALA A 292 -2.64 -2.56 -12.58
CA ALA A 292 -3.92 -1.98 -12.21
C ALA A 292 -3.74 -0.61 -11.55
N ALA A 293 -2.76 -0.45 -10.66
CA ALA A 293 -2.46 0.83 -10.02
C ALA A 293 -2.08 1.91 -11.04
N ARG A 294 -1.34 1.54 -12.10
CA ARG A 294 -0.88 2.48 -13.13
C ARG A 294 -1.94 2.82 -14.18
N PHE A 295 -2.71 1.82 -14.63
CA PHE A 295 -3.56 1.95 -15.82
C PHE A 295 -5.06 1.98 -15.53
N VAL A 296 -5.49 1.76 -14.30
CA VAL A 296 -6.89 1.80 -13.91
C VAL A 296 -7.15 2.98 -12.99
N LYS A 297 -8.26 3.68 -13.20
CA LYS A 297 -8.63 4.82 -12.33
C LYS A 297 -8.82 4.35 -10.89
N PRO A 298 -8.26 5.09 -9.90
CA PRO A 298 -8.49 4.80 -8.49
C PRO A 298 -9.98 4.74 -8.15
N ASN A 299 -10.35 3.85 -7.22
CA ASN A 299 -11.72 3.68 -6.73
C ASN A 299 -12.79 3.43 -7.81
N SER A 300 -12.38 2.97 -8.99
CA SER A 300 -13.30 2.63 -10.09
C SER A 300 -13.86 1.22 -9.94
N ASP A 301 -15.03 0.98 -10.53
CA ASP A 301 -15.58 -0.38 -10.63
C ASP A 301 -14.65 -1.33 -11.41
N GLY A 302 -13.84 -0.78 -12.32
CA GLY A 302 -12.81 -1.53 -13.02
C GLY A 302 -11.76 -2.09 -12.06
N LEU A 303 -11.23 -1.26 -11.17
CA LEU A 303 -10.25 -1.68 -10.17
C LEU A 303 -10.83 -2.74 -9.23
N ARG A 304 -12.05 -2.53 -8.73
CA ARG A 304 -12.75 -3.49 -7.85
C ARG A 304 -12.97 -4.85 -8.54
N LYS A 305 -13.29 -4.86 -9.81
CA LYS A 305 -13.47 -6.10 -10.60
C LYS A 305 -12.16 -6.84 -10.84
N ILE A 306 -11.07 -6.11 -11.08
CA ILE A 306 -9.74 -6.69 -11.32
C ILE A 306 -9.17 -7.28 -10.03
N LEU A 307 -9.27 -6.54 -8.93
CA LEU A 307 -8.67 -6.89 -7.64
C LEU A 307 -9.74 -7.43 -6.67
N LEU A 308 -10.54 -8.39 -7.13
CA LEU A 308 -11.55 -9.03 -6.30
C LEU A 308 -10.90 -9.78 -5.12
N PRO A 309 -11.40 -9.59 -3.89
CA PRO A 309 -10.97 -10.37 -2.74
C PRO A 309 -11.13 -11.88 -3.00
N GLY A 310 -10.07 -12.65 -2.75
CA GLY A 310 -10.05 -14.10 -2.95
C GLY A 310 -9.73 -14.56 -4.37
N ALA A 311 -9.62 -13.67 -5.36
CA ALA A 311 -9.13 -14.03 -6.68
C ALA A 311 -7.63 -14.36 -6.65
N THR A 312 -7.22 -15.37 -7.39
CA THR A 312 -5.79 -15.65 -7.61
C THR A 312 -5.16 -14.56 -8.46
N GLY A 313 -3.83 -14.37 -8.35
CA GLY A 313 -3.12 -13.41 -9.19
C GLY A 313 -3.31 -13.65 -10.69
N VAL A 314 -3.40 -14.91 -11.11
CA VAL A 314 -3.63 -15.31 -12.51
C VAL A 314 -5.04 -14.93 -12.99
N GLU A 315 -6.07 -15.11 -12.15
CA GLU A 315 -7.45 -14.69 -12.46
C GLU A 315 -7.57 -13.17 -12.53
N ALA A 316 -6.95 -12.47 -11.59
CA ALA A 316 -6.93 -11.02 -11.58
C ALA A 316 -6.18 -10.45 -12.82
N LEU A 317 -5.05 -11.05 -13.19
CA LEU A 317 -4.29 -10.66 -14.38
C LEU A 317 -5.10 -10.88 -15.67
N ARG A 318 -5.85 -11.98 -15.76
CA ARG A 318 -6.78 -12.23 -16.86
C ARG A 318 -7.89 -11.19 -16.92
N THR A 319 -8.44 -10.80 -15.77
CA THR A 319 -9.49 -9.78 -15.71
C THR A 319 -8.97 -8.42 -16.16
N PHE A 320 -7.72 -8.09 -15.79
CA PHE A 320 -7.04 -6.89 -16.25
C PHE A 320 -6.80 -6.90 -17.78
N ASP A 321 -6.36 -8.02 -18.36
CA ASP A 321 -6.18 -8.19 -19.81
C ASP A 321 -7.50 -7.93 -20.56
N ILE A 322 -8.61 -8.49 -20.06
CA ILE A 322 -9.95 -8.25 -20.61
C ILE A 322 -10.34 -6.77 -20.49
N TYR A 323 -10.04 -6.13 -19.36
CA TYR A 323 -10.28 -4.71 -19.16
C TYR A 323 -9.55 -3.86 -20.21
N LEU A 324 -8.25 -4.07 -20.42
CA LEU A 324 -7.48 -3.37 -21.47
C LEU A 324 -8.08 -3.57 -22.86
N LYS A 325 -8.47 -4.79 -23.18
CA LYS A 325 -9.13 -5.10 -24.45
C LYS A 325 -10.43 -4.31 -24.63
N GLN A 326 -11.26 -4.21 -23.58
CA GLN A 326 -12.50 -3.43 -23.60
C GLN A 326 -12.26 -1.93 -23.76
N GLN A 327 -11.13 -1.42 -23.25
CA GLN A 327 -10.73 -0.02 -23.41
C GLN A 327 -10.04 0.25 -24.77
N GLY A 328 -9.81 -0.77 -25.59
CA GLY A 328 -9.05 -0.64 -26.84
C GLY A 328 -7.58 -0.27 -26.63
N THR A 329 -7.03 -0.54 -25.44
CA THR A 329 -5.68 -0.16 -25.04
C THR A 329 -4.71 -1.31 -25.28
N HIS A 330 -3.74 -1.13 -26.20
CA HIS A 330 -2.66 -2.09 -26.42
C HIS A 330 -1.48 -1.80 -25.50
N LEU A 331 -1.06 -2.81 -24.76
CA LEU A 331 0.05 -2.74 -23.81
C LEU A 331 1.14 -3.73 -24.20
N ILE A 332 2.38 -3.24 -24.28
CA ILE A 332 3.60 -4.04 -24.34
C ILE A 332 4.22 -4.04 -22.94
N LEU A 333 4.32 -5.21 -22.34
CA LEU A 333 4.93 -5.38 -21.02
C LEU A 333 6.30 -6.02 -21.18
N VAL A 334 7.34 -5.26 -20.86
CA VAL A 334 8.72 -5.74 -20.81
C VAL A 334 9.01 -6.28 -19.43
N LEU A 335 9.34 -7.56 -19.32
CA LEU A 335 9.80 -8.22 -18.10
C LEU A 335 11.31 -8.42 -18.17
N ASP A 336 12.07 -7.63 -17.42
CA ASP A 336 13.52 -7.80 -17.33
C ASP A 336 13.88 -8.85 -16.28
N ASN A 337 15.04 -9.49 -16.46
CA ASN A 337 15.50 -10.60 -15.65
C ASN A 337 14.53 -11.81 -15.59
N ALA A 338 13.67 -11.97 -16.58
CA ALA A 338 12.64 -13.00 -16.61
C ALA A 338 13.20 -14.45 -16.48
N HIS A 339 14.46 -14.67 -16.79
CA HIS A 339 15.14 -15.96 -16.62
C HIS A 339 15.25 -16.41 -15.14
N ARG A 340 15.05 -15.50 -14.18
CA ARG A 340 15.05 -15.82 -12.74
C ARG A 340 13.71 -16.42 -12.28
N ILE A 341 12.65 -16.22 -13.04
CA ILE A 341 11.33 -16.77 -12.74
C ILE A 341 11.22 -18.21 -13.27
N PRO A 342 10.71 -19.18 -12.50
CA PRO A 342 10.44 -20.53 -12.98
C PRO A 342 9.54 -20.53 -14.21
N ALA A 343 9.82 -21.41 -15.17
CA ALA A 343 9.14 -21.48 -16.47
C ALA A 343 7.62 -21.61 -16.34
N GLU A 344 7.14 -22.41 -15.38
CA GLU A 344 5.70 -22.63 -15.17
C GLU A 344 4.98 -21.35 -14.71
N ASN A 345 5.57 -20.56 -13.80
CA ASN A 345 4.96 -19.31 -13.34
C ASN A 345 4.93 -18.25 -14.46
N LEU A 346 5.98 -18.20 -15.31
CA LEU A 346 5.93 -17.37 -16.52
C LEU A 346 4.81 -17.85 -17.46
N ARG A 347 4.75 -19.14 -17.73
CA ARG A 347 3.73 -19.75 -18.59
C ARG A 347 2.32 -19.44 -18.13
N GLU A 348 2.02 -19.59 -16.83
CA GLU A 348 0.70 -19.26 -16.25
C GLU A 348 0.32 -17.81 -16.50
N SER A 349 1.26 -16.88 -16.26
CA SER A 349 1.05 -15.44 -16.49
C SER A 349 0.85 -15.12 -17.98
N LEU A 350 1.62 -15.73 -18.87
CA LEU A 350 1.51 -15.56 -20.31
C LEU A 350 0.19 -16.10 -20.87
N ILE A 351 -0.29 -17.24 -20.36
CA ILE A 351 -1.58 -17.83 -20.78
C ILE A 351 -2.76 -17.02 -20.25
N ALA A 352 -2.63 -16.40 -19.10
CA ALA A 352 -3.68 -15.56 -18.53
C ALA A 352 -4.04 -14.37 -19.42
N CYS A 353 -3.07 -13.86 -20.20
CA CYS A 353 -3.23 -12.68 -21.03
C CYS A 353 -3.30 -13.06 -22.54
N SER A 354 -4.34 -12.63 -23.21
CA SER A 354 -4.50 -12.79 -24.64
C SER A 354 -4.26 -11.51 -25.43
N HIS A 355 -4.31 -10.36 -24.78
CA HIS A 355 -4.26 -9.03 -25.37
C HIS A 355 -2.96 -8.28 -25.03
N ILE A 356 -2.45 -8.44 -23.81
CA ILE A 356 -1.13 -7.92 -23.44
C ILE A 356 -0.05 -8.64 -24.24
N ARG A 357 0.89 -7.87 -24.80
CA ARG A 357 2.09 -8.39 -25.46
C ARG A 357 3.25 -8.41 -24.46
N PHE A 358 4.00 -9.49 -24.42
CA PHE A 358 5.12 -9.65 -23.50
C PHE A 358 6.45 -9.66 -24.25
N VAL A 359 7.42 -8.94 -23.71
CA VAL A 359 8.82 -9.00 -24.14
C VAL A 359 9.64 -9.44 -22.92
N LEU A 360 10.16 -10.64 -22.94
CA LEU A 360 10.95 -11.24 -21.86
C LEU A 360 12.43 -11.00 -22.12
N LEU A 361 13.08 -10.18 -21.31
CA LEU A 361 14.53 -9.98 -21.39
C LEU A 361 15.22 -11.02 -20.50
N CYS A 362 16.05 -11.87 -21.11
CA CYS A 362 16.58 -13.03 -20.45
C CYS A 362 18.10 -13.16 -20.65
N GLN A 363 18.76 -13.81 -19.71
CA GLN A 363 20.08 -14.41 -19.92
C GLN A 363 19.90 -15.89 -20.29
N PRO A 364 20.88 -16.53 -20.94
CA PRO A 364 20.86 -17.97 -21.13
C PRO A 364 20.72 -18.70 -19.78
N HIS A 365 19.62 -19.42 -19.61
CA HIS A 365 19.28 -20.10 -18.36
C HIS A 365 18.37 -21.30 -18.63
N ASP A 366 18.36 -22.28 -17.76
CA ASP A 366 17.56 -23.49 -17.92
C ASP A 366 16.07 -23.21 -17.89
N ASN A 367 15.60 -22.27 -17.04
CA ASN A 367 14.19 -21.83 -17.03
C ASN A 367 13.71 -21.36 -18.41
N ILE A 368 14.59 -20.74 -19.21
CA ILE A 368 14.22 -20.27 -20.54
C ILE A 368 14.14 -21.41 -21.53
N ARG A 369 15.07 -22.40 -21.44
CA ARG A 369 14.99 -23.61 -22.25
C ARG A 369 13.71 -24.39 -21.96
N GLU A 370 13.36 -24.49 -20.69
CA GLU A 370 12.12 -25.12 -20.25
C GLU A 370 10.90 -24.35 -20.77
N LEU A 371 10.88 -23.01 -20.68
CA LEU A 371 9.80 -22.18 -21.21
C LEU A 371 9.63 -22.36 -22.72
N GLU A 372 10.74 -22.37 -23.48
CA GLU A 372 10.73 -22.67 -24.92
C GLU A 372 10.11 -24.05 -25.22
N ALA A 373 10.49 -25.06 -24.44
CA ALA A 373 9.98 -26.43 -24.63
C ALA A 373 8.48 -26.55 -24.35
N ILE A 374 7.97 -25.88 -23.31
CA ILE A 374 6.55 -25.95 -22.95
C ILE A 374 5.66 -25.02 -23.81
N THR A 375 6.20 -23.92 -24.34
CA THR A 375 5.41 -22.94 -25.10
C THR A 375 5.59 -23.03 -26.60
N GLY A 376 6.65 -23.72 -27.10
CA GLY A 376 7.04 -23.75 -28.50
C GLY A 376 7.62 -22.44 -29.04
N LEU A 377 7.84 -21.45 -28.16
CA LEU A 377 8.45 -20.17 -28.53
C LEU A 377 9.96 -20.35 -28.78
N GLN A 378 10.50 -19.55 -29.67
CA GLN A 378 11.94 -19.50 -29.91
C GLN A 378 12.49 -18.17 -29.44
N ARG A 379 13.71 -18.21 -28.87
CA ARG A 379 14.39 -17.00 -28.44
C ARG A 379 15.01 -16.25 -29.62
N GLU A 380 14.95 -14.95 -29.55
CA GLU A 380 15.74 -14.03 -30.38
C GLU A 380 17.02 -13.67 -29.62
N THR A 381 18.17 -13.64 -30.28
CA THR A 381 19.45 -13.40 -29.60
C THR A 381 19.95 -11.98 -29.87
N LEU A 382 20.18 -11.24 -28.78
CA LEU A 382 20.88 -9.96 -28.83
C LEU A 382 22.36 -10.19 -28.56
N GLN A 383 23.20 -10.01 -29.61
CA GLN A 383 24.60 -10.43 -29.58
C GLN A 383 25.55 -9.42 -28.94
N GLY A 384 25.10 -8.18 -28.74
CA GLY A 384 25.96 -7.06 -28.34
C GLY A 384 26.64 -6.41 -29.57
N TRP A 385 27.54 -5.47 -29.32
CA TRP A 385 28.24 -4.74 -30.37
C TRP A 385 29.24 -5.63 -31.11
N ASP A 386 29.35 -5.42 -32.42
CA ASP A 386 30.43 -5.98 -33.23
C ASP A 386 31.74 -5.18 -33.05
N LEU A 387 32.83 -5.68 -33.59
CA LEU A 387 34.14 -5.06 -33.45
C LEU A 387 34.18 -3.62 -33.98
N ASP A 388 33.50 -3.36 -35.09
CA ASP A 388 33.47 -2.04 -35.72
C ASP A 388 32.75 -1.02 -34.80
N THR A 389 31.66 -1.44 -34.20
CA THR A 389 30.88 -0.63 -33.25
C THR A 389 31.67 -0.38 -31.96
N VAL A 390 32.40 -1.40 -31.43
CA VAL A 390 33.29 -1.25 -30.28
C VAL A 390 34.42 -0.26 -30.60
N ALA A 391 35.08 -0.41 -31.76
CA ALA A 391 36.13 0.48 -32.19
C ALA A 391 35.65 1.94 -32.32
N ALA A 392 34.48 2.13 -32.94
CA ALA A 392 33.87 3.46 -33.07
C ALA A 392 33.54 4.06 -31.70
N ALA A 393 32.99 3.27 -30.77
CA ALA A 393 32.65 3.76 -29.42
C ALA A 393 33.91 4.17 -28.63
N VAL A 394 34.99 3.38 -28.70
CA VAL A 394 36.27 3.72 -28.06
C VAL A 394 36.87 4.99 -28.66
N ASN A 395 36.84 5.13 -29.98
CA ASN A 395 37.35 6.35 -30.64
C ASN A 395 36.58 7.61 -30.25
N ASP A 396 35.27 7.54 -30.06
CA ASP A 396 34.43 8.68 -29.67
C ASP A 396 34.75 9.23 -28.28
N ILE A 397 35.21 8.38 -27.38
CA ILE A 397 35.70 8.80 -26.05
C ILE A 397 37.19 9.19 -26.05
N GLY A 398 37.81 9.30 -27.24
CA GLY A 398 39.19 9.64 -27.39
C GLY A 398 40.19 8.48 -27.07
N GLY A 399 39.68 7.25 -26.94
CA GLY A 399 40.50 6.06 -26.72
C GLY A 399 41.04 5.49 -28.02
N TYR A 400 42.08 4.67 -27.92
CA TYR A 400 42.65 3.91 -29.02
C TYR A 400 43.07 2.52 -28.54
N ALA A 401 42.78 1.52 -29.32
CA ALA A 401 43.29 0.15 -29.08
C ALA A 401 43.73 -0.50 -30.39
N THR A 402 44.57 -1.50 -30.29
CA THR A 402 44.88 -2.37 -31.43
C THR A 402 43.68 -3.26 -31.77
N ALA A 403 43.67 -3.86 -32.97
CA ALA A 403 42.64 -4.81 -33.36
C ALA A 403 42.44 -5.93 -32.34
N GLN A 404 43.57 -6.45 -31.80
CA GLN A 404 43.56 -7.45 -30.73
C GLN A 404 43.00 -6.90 -29.41
N GLY A 405 43.22 -5.61 -29.11
CA GLY A 405 42.65 -4.93 -27.95
C GLY A 405 41.13 -4.78 -28.06
N TYR A 406 40.63 -4.45 -29.22
CA TYR A 406 39.15 -4.42 -29.46
C TYR A 406 38.50 -5.81 -29.36
N GLU A 407 39.16 -6.87 -29.84
CA GLU A 407 38.68 -8.26 -29.65
C GLU A 407 38.66 -8.67 -28.19
N LEU A 408 39.70 -8.33 -27.43
CA LEU A 408 39.73 -8.56 -25.99
C LEU A 408 38.60 -7.79 -25.28
N LEU A 409 38.43 -6.52 -25.57
CA LEU A 409 37.32 -5.72 -25.03
C LEU A 409 35.98 -6.37 -25.32
N ARG A 410 35.73 -6.75 -26.57
CA ARG A 410 34.47 -7.43 -26.94
C ARG A 410 34.30 -8.76 -26.20
N THR A 411 35.39 -9.54 -26.03
CA THR A 411 35.29 -10.84 -25.37
C THR A 411 35.04 -10.71 -23.88
N TYR A 412 35.74 -9.80 -23.19
CA TYR A 412 35.58 -9.58 -21.76
C TYR A 412 34.31 -8.85 -21.40
N THR A 413 33.82 -7.99 -22.26
CA THR A 413 32.61 -7.20 -22.02
C THR A 413 31.36 -7.83 -22.62
N GLY A 414 31.46 -8.94 -23.37
CA GLY A 414 30.34 -9.52 -24.10
C GLY A 414 29.77 -8.58 -25.17
N GLY A 415 30.56 -7.60 -25.64
CA GLY A 415 30.08 -6.52 -26.50
C GLY A 415 29.26 -5.49 -25.71
N LEU A 416 29.67 -5.16 -24.49
CA LEU A 416 28.98 -4.23 -23.59
C LEU A 416 28.61 -2.92 -24.28
N THR A 417 27.34 -2.52 -24.12
CA THR A 417 26.79 -1.27 -24.61
C THR A 417 26.76 -0.15 -23.54
N CYS A 418 27.25 -0.43 -22.33
CA CYS A 418 27.30 0.56 -21.26
C CYS A 418 28.68 1.23 -21.17
N PRO A 419 28.78 2.55 -21.23
CA PRO A 419 29.90 3.25 -20.65
C PRO A 419 29.83 3.06 -19.13
N GLN A 420 30.90 2.61 -18.51
CA GLN A 420 31.03 2.75 -17.05
C GLN A 420 31.21 4.23 -16.74
N ASP A 421 30.43 4.73 -15.77
CA ASP A 421 30.63 6.04 -15.14
C ASP A 421 32.01 6.17 -14.50
#